data_5b700fb4a35d751231c34bc1b382d477
#
_entry.id   5b700fb4a35d751231c34bc1b382d477
#
_cell.length_a   1.000
_cell.length_b   1.000
_cell.length_c   1.000
_cell.angle_alpha   90.00
_cell.angle_beta   90.00
_cell.angle_gamma   90.00
#
_symmetry.space_group_name_H-M   'P 1'
#
loop_
_entity.id
_entity.type
_entity.pdbx_description
1 polymer ?
#
loop_
_entity_poly.entity_id
_entity_poly.type
_entity_poly.pdbx_seq_one_letter_code
_entity_poly.pdbx_strand_id
1 'polypeptide(L)'
;YGDHRDLHYPLRRQRQMCIRDSPYINNEGIETATFTDNQSEGWIDPFLFHSALKSKAIELGAEFIKGDVKNISEIKAKTIVSAAGCWTKNLLDDIPVVPQKHTVFRVKCPTYIKEMPLSGDLTTGVYWRPEGGEYLAGSPVSVFDAEDLEPAWNDFEELVWPALAKRIPAFEELKLTGGWAGYYDCNKLDNNAVVGKHPKYENVYMASGFTGRGLMQAPGIGRALTELITTGSYQTIDISDFSVERVLGNSARHEPYVL
;
A
#
# COMPACT_ATOMS: atom_id res chain seq x y z
N TYR A 1 6.37 -0.61 -39.90
CA TYR A 1 5.36 -1.16 -38.97
C TYR A 1 5.74 -2.63 -38.69
N GLY A 2 6.62 -2.86 -37.72
CA GLY A 2 6.98 -4.18 -37.22
C GLY A 2 5.96 -4.63 -36.17
N ASP A 3 5.51 -5.87 -36.29
CA ASP A 3 4.53 -6.49 -35.42
C ASP A 3 5.09 -6.58 -33.98
N HIS A 4 4.58 -5.78 -33.05
CA HIS A 4 4.97 -5.78 -31.61
C HIS A 4 4.75 -7.13 -30.92
N ARG A 5 4.15 -8.13 -31.57
CA ARG A 5 3.90 -9.45 -30.98
C ARG A 5 5.17 -10.30 -30.84
N ASP A 6 6.18 -10.08 -31.69
CA ASP A 6 7.41 -10.89 -31.67
C ASP A 6 8.42 -10.50 -30.59
N LEU A 7 8.34 -9.28 -30.05
CA LEU A 7 9.21 -8.82 -28.95
C LEU A 7 8.82 -9.39 -27.59
N HIS A 8 7.56 -9.79 -27.42
CA HIS A 8 7.07 -10.34 -26.15
C HIS A 8 7.33 -11.84 -25.97
N TYR A 9 7.61 -12.56 -27.05
CA TYR A 9 7.78 -14.02 -27.00
C TYR A 9 9.08 -14.47 -26.31
N PRO A 10 10.27 -13.85 -26.56
CA PRO A 10 11.49 -14.18 -25.83
C PRO A 10 11.40 -13.83 -24.33
N LEU A 11 10.82 -12.69 -24.00
CA LEU A 11 10.61 -12.25 -22.61
C LEU A 11 9.65 -13.19 -21.86
N ARG A 12 8.63 -13.70 -22.52
CA ARG A 12 7.70 -14.68 -21.95
C ARG A 12 8.37 -16.02 -21.65
N ARG A 13 9.25 -16.50 -22.53
CA ARG A 13 10.07 -17.72 -22.31
C ARG A 13 11.07 -17.54 -21.18
N GLN A 14 11.72 -16.38 -21.10
CA GLN A 14 12.67 -16.06 -20.06
C GLN A 14 12.00 -15.94 -18.70
N ARG A 15 10.80 -15.33 -18.62
CA ARG A 15 9.96 -15.27 -17.42
C ARG A 15 9.53 -16.67 -16.95
N GLN A 16 9.11 -17.53 -17.84
CA GLN A 16 8.75 -18.92 -17.52
C GLN A 16 9.97 -19.74 -17.05
N MET A 17 11.15 -19.49 -17.61
CA MET A 17 12.40 -20.13 -17.15
C MET A 17 12.75 -19.74 -15.71
N CYS A 18 12.70 -18.45 -15.35
CA CYS A 18 13.03 -17.99 -13.98
C CYS A 18 12.16 -18.64 -12.91
N ILE A 19 10.87 -18.87 -13.17
CA ILE A 19 9.96 -19.54 -12.24
C ILE A 19 10.25 -21.04 -12.19
N ARG A 20 10.49 -21.68 -13.34
CA ARG A 20 10.77 -23.12 -13.43
C ARG A 20 12.09 -23.50 -12.76
N ASP A 21 13.06 -22.61 -12.77
CA ASP A 21 14.42 -22.85 -12.31
C ASP A 21 14.69 -22.30 -10.91
N SER A 22 13.67 -21.75 -10.24
CA SER A 22 13.82 -21.34 -8.85
C SER A 22 13.95 -22.57 -7.94
N PRO A 23 15.10 -22.76 -7.28
CA PRO A 23 15.36 -24.00 -6.52
C PRO A 23 14.53 -24.10 -5.24
N TYR A 24 13.78 -23.06 -4.89
CA TYR A 24 13.04 -22.99 -3.63
C TYR A 24 11.52 -22.78 -3.81
N ILE A 25 11.04 -22.48 -5.02
CA ILE A 25 9.60 -22.25 -5.27
C ILE A 25 8.98 -23.50 -5.91
N ASN A 26 7.93 -24.00 -5.29
CA ASN A 26 7.01 -24.92 -5.93
C ASN A 26 6.11 -24.16 -6.92
N ASN A 27 6.27 -24.44 -8.19
CA ASN A 27 5.54 -23.77 -9.27
C ASN A 27 4.27 -24.53 -9.73
N GLU A 28 3.85 -25.56 -9.02
CA GLU A 28 2.64 -26.29 -9.32
C GLU A 28 1.41 -25.36 -9.30
N GLY A 29 0.64 -25.38 -10.40
CA GLY A 29 -0.53 -24.52 -10.58
C GLY A 29 -0.24 -23.05 -10.81
N ILE A 30 1.02 -22.65 -11.07
CA ILE A 30 1.36 -21.30 -11.52
C ILE A 30 1.30 -21.25 -13.05
N GLU A 31 0.35 -20.50 -13.58
CA GLU A 31 0.23 -20.28 -15.03
C GLU A 31 1.15 -19.15 -15.49
N THR A 32 1.22 -18.07 -14.72
CA THR A 32 2.03 -16.88 -15.03
C THR A 32 2.63 -16.27 -13.79
N ALA A 33 3.80 -15.61 -13.93
CA ALA A 33 4.32 -14.71 -12.92
C ALA A 33 4.88 -13.45 -13.57
N THR A 34 4.85 -12.35 -12.83
CA THR A 34 5.48 -11.10 -13.22
C THR A 34 6.58 -10.77 -12.21
N PHE A 35 7.65 -10.16 -12.71
CA PHE A 35 8.74 -9.69 -11.86
C PHE A 35 9.39 -8.46 -12.48
N THR A 36 10.05 -7.66 -11.65
CA THR A 36 10.84 -6.52 -12.09
C THR A 36 12.30 -6.94 -12.20
N ASP A 37 12.91 -6.73 -13.37
CA ASP A 37 14.27 -7.16 -13.69
C ASP A 37 15.31 -6.02 -13.70
N ASN A 38 14.87 -4.78 -13.60
CA ASN A 38 15.69 -3.58 -13.76
C ASN A 38 16.09 -2.89 -12.45
N GLN A 39 15.82 -3.51 -11.30
CA GLN A 39 16.07 -2.94 -9.97
C GLN A 39 15.42 -1.57 -9.72
N SER A 40 14.39 -1.22 -10.49
CA SER A 40 13.64 0.04 -10.31
C SER A 40 12.64 -0.01 -9.17
N GLU A 41 12.38 -1.21 -8.65
CA GLU A 41 11.48 -1.45 -7.52
C GLU A 41 12.26 -2.02 -6.33
N GLY A 42 11.76 -1.74 -5.14
CA GLY A 42 12.38 -2.22 -3.91
C GLY A 42 11.54 -1.83 -2.70
N TRP A 43 12.08 -2.12 -1.55
CA TRP A 43 11.51 -1.71 -0.28
C TRP A 43 12.39 -0.67 0.39
N ILE A 44 11.78 0.18 1.19
CA ILE A 44 12.46 1.17 2.03
C ILE A 44 11.99 1.01 3.47
N ASP A 45 12.83 1.44 4.42
CA ASP A 45 12.40 1.58 5.80
C ASP A 45 11.41 2.77 5.90
N PRO A 46 10.13 2.53 6.22
CA PRO A 46 9.12 3.57 6.24
C PRO A 46 9.36 4.61 7.34
N PHE A 47 9.94 4.21 8.47
CA PHE A 47 10.27 5.12 9.55
C PHE A 47 11.39 6.08 9.17
N LEU A 48 12.47 5.55 8.58
CA LEU A 48 13.60 6.38 8.11
C LEU A 48 13.17 7.32 6.98
N PHE A 49 12.36 6.83 6.05
CA PHE A 49 11.83 7.65 4.96
C PHE A 49 10.95 8.79 5.49
N HIS A 50 10.00 8.49 6.36
CA HIS A 50 9.16 9.51 6.99
C HIS A 50 9.99 10.51 7.79
N SER A 51 10.97 10.03 8.57
CA SER A 51 11.84 10.88 9.39
C SER A 51 12.69 11.82 8.53
N ALA A 52 13.19 11.34 7.39
CA ALA A 52 13.95 12.17 6.44
C ALA A 52 13.08 13.28 5.84
N LEU A 53 11.86 12.94 5.39
CA LEU A 53 10.91 13.94 4.86
C LEU A 53 10.53 14.97 5.91
N LYS A 54 10.25 14.53 7.14
CA LYS A 54 9.93 15.42 8.27
C LYS A 54 11.08 16.36 8.57
N SER A 55 12.32 15.85 8.68
CA SER A 55 13.51 16.66 8.94
C SER A 55 13.73 17.69 7.85
N LYS A 56 13.53 17.30 6.58
CA LYS A 56 13.66 18.24 5.47
C LYS A 56 12.57 19.31 5.46
N ALA A 57 11.36 18.97 5.81
CA ALA A 57 10.27 19.95 5.95
C ALA A 57 10.56 20.97 7.04
N ILE A 58 11.08 20.54 8.20
CA ILE A 58 11.49 21.43 9.29
C ILE A 58 12.64 22.36 8.84
N GLU A 59 13.65 21.82 8.17
CA GLU A 59 14.77 22.63 7.60
C GLU A 59 14.25 23.72 6.66
N LEU A 60 13.17 23.42 5.92
CA LEU A 60 12.51 24.36 5.00
C LEU A 60 11.50 25.30 5.68
N GLY A 61 11.40 25.27 7.00
CA GLY A 61 10.57 26.18 7.79
C GLY A 61 9.20 25.64 8.20
N ALA A 62 8.89 24.35 8.00
CA ALA A 62 7.67 23.77 8.51
C ALA A 62 7.72 23.61 10.04
N GLU A 63 6.63 23.95 10.71
CA GLU A 63 6.46 23.75 12.14
C GLU A 63 5.60 22.51 12.40
N PHE A 64 6.06 21.64 13.30
CA PHE A 64 5.33 20.42 13.72
C PHE A 64 4.73 20.63 15.10
N ILE A 65 3.41 20.70 15.16
CA ILE A 65 2.64 20.87 16.40
C ILE A 65 1.98 19.54 16.75
N LYS A 66 2.26 19.03 17.95
CA LYS A 66 1.56 17.85 18.48
C LYS A 66 0.18 18.27 19.00
N GLY A 67 -0.86 17.68 18.46
CA GLY A 67 -2.24 17.95 18.85
C GLY A 67 -3.19 16.86 18.36
N ASP A 68 -4.41 16.88 18.87
CA ASP A 68 -5.50 16.00 18.47
C ASP A 68 -6.66 16.87 17.98
N VAL A 69 -6.80 16.97 16.66
CA VAL A 69 -7.84 17.77 16.01
C VAL A 69 -9.12 16.96 15.95
N LYS A 70 -10.15 17.40 16.61
CA LYS A 70 -11.48 16.75 16.62
C LYS A 70 -12.41 17.29 15.56
N ASN A 71 -12.20 18.54 15.14
CA ASN A 71 -13.03 19.19 14.14
C ASN A 71 -12.13 20.06 13.25
N ILE A 72 -12.35 19.99 11.95
CA ILE A 72 -11.57 20.77 10.98
C ILE A 72 -11.70 22.27 11.18
N SER A 73 -12.82 22.75 11.74
CA SER A 73 -13.06 24.16 12.06
C SER A 73 -12.18 24.73 13.19
N GLU A 74 -11.51 23.86 13.96
CA GLU A 74 -10.54 24.28 14.97
C GLU A 74 -9.27 24.86 14.34
N ILE A 75 -9.01 24.50 13.09
CA ILE A 75 -7.81 24.92 12.36
C ILE A 75 -8.05 26.26 11.70
N LYS A 76 -7.35 27.31 12.15
CA LYS A 76 -7.38 28.64 11.55
C LYS A 76 -6.22 28.81 10.57
N ALA A 77 -6.44 28.44 9.31
CA ALA A 77 -5.45 28.57 8.25
C ALA A 77 -6.10 29.03 6.94
N LYS A 78 -5.33 29.68 6.08
CA LYS A 78 -5.78 30.05 4.73
C LYS A 78 -6.05 28.83 3.87
N THR A 79 -5.27 27.78 4.05
CA THR A 79 -5.40 26.50 3.36
C THR A 79 -5.18 25.38 4.36
N ILE A 80 -6.02 24.39 4.33
CA ILE A 80 -5.93 23.20 5.17
C ILE A 80 -5.79 21.98 4.24
N VAL A 81 -4.83 21.12 4.54
CA VAL A 81 -4.72 19.81 3.88
C VAL A 81 -4.96 18.72 4.90
N SER A 82 -6.06 18.01 4.78
CA SER A 82 -6.35 16.85 5.61
C SER A 82 -5.65 15.62 5.04
N ALA A 83 -4.68 15.08 5.76
CA ALA A 83 -4.01 13.81 5.49
C ALA A 83 -4.19 12.86 6.68
N ALA A 84 -5.44 12.75 7.16
CA ALA A 84 -5.78 12.07 8.41
C ALA A 84 -5.88 10.54 8.28
N GLY A 85 -5.58 9.97 7.09
CA GLY A 85 -5.59 8.53 6.86
C GLY A 85 -6.94 7.91 7.20
N CYS A 86 -6.96 6.80 7.92
CA CYS A 86 -8.19 6.10 8.30
C CYS A 86 -9.11 6.90 9.25
N TRP A 87 -8.62 8.00 9.85
CA TRP A 87 -9.42 8.90 10.69
C TRP A 87 -10.05 10.07 9.91
N THR A 88 -9.93 10.09 8.60
CA THR A 88 -10.52 11.13 7.74
C THR A 88 -12.01 11.33 8.02
N LYS A 89 -12.76 10.25 8.21
CA LYS A 89 -14.20 10.29 8.51
C LYS A 89 -14.52 11.09 9.78
N ASN A 90 -13.60 11.18 10.75
CA ASN A 90 -13.81 11.96 11.97
C ASN A 90 -13.76 13.47 11.73
N LEU A 91 -13.11 13.90 10.64
CA LEU A 91 -12.96 15.31 10.27
C LEU A 91 -13.85 15.72 9.10
N LEU A 92 -14.08 14.79 8.19
CA LEU A 92 -14.85 14.93 6.94
C LEU A 92 -15.79 13.72 6.85
N ASP A 93 -16.95 13.81 7.46
CA ASP A 93 -17.89 12.69 7.69
C ASP A 93 -18.57 12.16 6.43
N ASP A 94 -18.53 12.93 5.35
CA ASP A 94 -19.05 12.55 4.04
C ASP A 94 -18.06 11.75 3.19
N ILE A 95 -16.82 11.55 3.65
CA ILE A 95 -15.81 10.79 2.93
C ILE A 95 -15.80 9.33 3.43
N PRO A 96 -16.04 8.33 2.55
CA PRO A 96 -16.18 6.93 2.95
C PRO A 96 -14.82 6.22 3.17
N VAL A 97 -13.91 6.88 3.84
CA VAL A 97 -12.60 6.33 4.23
C VAL A 97 -12.67 5.80 5.65
N VAL A 98 -12.35 4.52 5.81
CA VAL A 98 -12.46 3.81 7.10
C VAL A 98 -11.19 3.03 7.39
N PRO A 99 -10.93 2.71 8.68
CA PRO A 99 -9.85 1.80 9.04
C PRO A 99 -10.13 0.40 8.52
N GLN A 100 -9.13 -0.18 7.86
CA GLN A 100 -9.12 -1.58 7.45
C GLN A 100 -7.89 -2.23 8.07
N LYS A 101 -8.11 -3.11 9.06
CA LYS A 101 -7.04 -3.77 9.79
C LYS A 101 -6.43 -4.90 8.96
N HIS A 102 -5.10 -4.88 8.85
CA HIS A 102 -4.29 -5.94 8.25
C HIS A 102 -3.28 -6.47 9.26
N THR A 103 -3.01 -7.77 9.21
CA THR A 103 -2.02 -8.44 10.06
C THR A 103 -0.79 -8.80 9.25
N VAL A 104 0.38 -8.55 9.82
CA VAL A 104 1.68 -8.98 9.30
C VAL A 104 2.34 -9.86 10.35
N PHE A 105 2.77 -11.04 9.92
CA PHE A 105 3.48 -12.01 10.75
C PHE A 105 4.98 -11.93 10.51
N ARG A 106 5.74 -12.08 11.58
CA ARG A 106 7.18 -12.30 11.54
C ARG A 106 7.45 -13.76 11.78
N VAL A 107 8.17 -14.38 10.86
CA VAL A 107 8.40 -15.83 10.86
C VAL A 107 9.87 -16.14 10.59
N LYS A 108 10.35 -17.24 11.17
CA LYS A 108 11.71 -17.72 11.00
C LYS A 108 11.70 -19.12 10.42
N CYS A 109 12.56 -19.34 9.41
CA CYS A 109 12.84 -20.66 8.85
C CYS A 109 14.27 -21.07 9.18
N PRO A 110 14.55 -22.34 9.52
CA PRO A 110 15.91 -22.85 9.65
C PRO A 110 16.72 -22.65 8.37
N THR A 111 16.10 -22.84 7.22
CA THR A 111 16.66 -22.56 5.89
C THR A 111 16.37 -21.12 5.49
N TYR A 112 17.40 -20.25 5.55
CA TYR A 112 17.25 -18.85 5.15
C TYR A 112 17.63 -18.63 3.69
N ILE A 113 16.67 -18.18 2.88
CA ILE A 113 16.82 -17.87 1.44
C ILE A 113 17.04 -16.36 1.31
N LYS A 114 18.30 -15.94 1.29
CA LYS A 114 18.70 -14.52 1.36
C LYS A 114 18.24 -13.70 0.15
N GLU A 115 18.27 -14.29 -1.04
CA GLU A 115 18.02 -13.58 -2.30
C GLU A 115 16.57 -13.67 -2.76
N MET A 116 15.67 -14.01 -1.85
CA MET A 116 14.24 -14.04 -2.13
C MET A 116 13.71 -12.62 -2.26
N PRO A 117 13.04 -12.29 -3.37
CA PRO A 117 12.37 -10.98 -3.50
C PRO A 117 11.10 -10.90 -2.64
N LEU A 118 10.54 -9.69 -2.52
CA LEU A 118 9.12 -9.57 -2.15
C LEU A 118 8.30 -10.36 -3.17
N SER A 119 7.51 -11.28 -2.68
CA SER A 119 6.70 -12.18 -3.51
C SER A 119 5.28 -12.23 -2.97
N GLY A 120 4.32 -12.49 -3.85
CA GLY A 120 2.93 -12.70 -3.49
C GLY A 120 2.28 -13.76 -4.35
N ASP A 121 1.45 -14.57 -3.74
CA ASP A 121 0.59 -15.53 -4.44
C ASP A 121 -0.82 -14.93 -4.60
N LEU A 122 -1.13 -14.50 -5.82
CA LEU A 122 -2.41 -13.88 -6.14
C LEU A 122 -3.61 -14.79 -5.91
N THR A 123 -3.40 -16.11 -5.90
CA THR A 123 -4.50 -17.06 -5.67
C THR A 123 -4.91 -17.14 -4.21
N THR A 124 -3.97 -16.87 -3.30
CA THR A 124 -4.20 -16.89 -1.86
C THR A 124 -4.22 -15.49 -1.24
N GLY A 125 -3.67 -14.48 -1.94
CA GLY A 125 -3.48 -13.13 -1.40
C GLY A 125 -2.36 -13.04 -0.36
N VAL A 126 -1.63 -14.12 -0.11
CA VAL A 126 -0.51 -14.13 0.83
C VAL A 126 0.75 -13.59 0.16
N TYR A 127 1.40 -12.64 0.80
CA TYR A 127 2.69 -12.13 0.37
C TYR A 127 3.77 -12.35 1.43
N TRP A 128 5.02 -12.38 1.00
CA TRP A 128 6.17 -12.56 1.90
C TRP A 128 7.42 -11.88 1.36
N ARG A 129 8.35 -11.55 2.26
CA ARG A 129 9.67 -11.04 1.94
C ARG A 129 10.69 -11.34 3.04
N PRO A 130 11.99 -11.42 2.73
CA PRO A 130 13.03 -11.48 3.76
C PRO A 130 13.10 -10.18 4.56
N GLU A 131 13.42 -10.31 5.86
CA GLU A 131 13.64 -9.19 6.77
C GLU A 131 14.58 -9.57 7.87
N GLY A 132 15.82 -9.04 7.85
CA GLY A 132 16.78 -9.18 8.96
C GLY A 132 17.11 -10.60 9.42
N GLY A 133 17.12 -11.59 8.51
CA GLY A 133 17.35 -13.02 8.83
C GLY A 133 16.08 -13.80 9.17
N GLU A 134 14.93 -13.15 9.13
CA GLU A 134 13.58 -13.72 9.22
C GLU A 134 12.80 -13.38 7.95
N TYR A 135 11.49 -13.64 7.95
CA TYR A 135 10.59 -13.23 6.90
C TYR A 135 9.39 -12.49 7.49
N LEU A 136 8.86 -11.58 6.71
CA LEU A 136 7.54 -11.01 6.93
C LEU A 136 6.55 -11.68 5.97
N ALA A 137 5.36 -11.99 6.48
CA ALA A 137 4.26 -12.52 5.70
C ALA A 137 2.96 -11.81 6.07
N GLY A 138 2.19 -11.41 5.07
CA GLY A 138 0.91 -10.74 5.27
C GLY A 138 -0.26 -11.68 5.17
N SER A 139 -1.26 -11.50 6.07
CA SER A 139 -2.56 -12.16 5.96
C SER A 139 -3.36 -11.56 4.80
N PRO A 140 -4.04 -12.41 4.00
CA PRO A 140 -4.98 -11.95 2.99
C PRO A 140 -6.29 -11.42 3.60
N VAL A 141 -6.52 -11.68 4.88
CA VAL A 141 -7.74 -11.27 5.58
C VAL A 141 -7.58 -9.86 6.13
N SER A 142 -8.62 -9.06 5.95
CA SER A 142 -8.71 -7.72 6.51
C SER A 142 -10.05 -7.50 7.20
N VAL A 143 -10.05 -6.65 8.23
CA VAL A 143 -11.24 -6.32 9.01
C VAL A 143 -11.54 -4.84 8.89
N PHE A 144 -12.70 -4.51 8.32
CA PHE A 144 -13.18 -3.14 8.20
C PHE A 144 -13.71 -2.63 9.54
N ASP A 145 -13.56 -1.31 9.73
CA ASP A 145 -14.04 -0.60 10.93
C ASP A 145 -13.54 -1.24 12.24
N ALA A 146 -12.34 -1.87 12.21
CA ALA A 146 -11.74 -2.46 13.39
C ALA A 146 -11.36 -1.39 14.43
N GLU A 147 -11.65 -1.66 15.69
CA GLU A 147 -11.39 -0.75 16.81
C GLU A 147 -10.06 -1.03 17.53
N ASP A 148 -9.44 -2.18 17.24
CA ASP A 148 -8.21 -2.64 17.87
C ASP A 148 -7.12 -2.97 16.84
N LEU A 149 -5.89 -3.06 17.32
CA LEU A 149 -4.71 -3.49 16.57
C LEU A 149 -4.18 -4.85 17.04
N GLU A 150 -5.04 -5.68 17.63
CA GLU A 150 -4.64 -7.05 17.95
C GLU A 150 -4.49 -7.85 16.65
N PRO A 151 -3.35 -8.51 16.42
CA PRO A 151 -3.15 -9.36 15.26
C PRO A 151 -4.13 -10.53 15.22
N ALA A 152 -4.55 -10.90 14.04
CA ALA A 152 -5.38 -12.09 13.82
C ALA A 152 -4.50 -13.36 13.83
N TRP A 153 -4.06 -13.78 15.02
CA TRP A 153 -3.08 -14.86 15.18
C TRP A 153 -3.49 -16.18 14.53
N ASN A 154 -4.78 -16.50 14.53
CA ASN A 154 -5.30 -17.73 13.90
C ASN A 154 -5.08 -17.75 12.38
N ASP A 155 -5.07 -16.60 11.73
CA ASP A 155 -4.84 -16.51 10.28
C ASP A 155 -3.49 -17.10 9.88
N PHE A 156 -2.51 -17.09 10.80
CA PHE A 156 -1.20 -17.67 10.51
C PHE A 156 -1.30 -19.16 10.25
N GLU A 157 -1.93 -19.90 11.15
CA GLU A 157 -2.03 -21.35 11.06
C GLU A 157 -3.05 -21.79 10.01
N GLU A 158 -4.14 -21.05 9.86
CA GLU A 158 -5.25 -21.43 9.00
C GLU A 158 -5.04 -21.05 7.53
N LEU A 159 -4.35 -19.94 7.25
CA LEU A 159 -4.26 -19.37 5.93
C LEU A 159 -2.81 -19.12 5.46
N VAL A 160 -2.01 -18.42 6.27
CA VAL A 160 -0.71 -17.92 5.82
C VAL A 160 0.33 -19.02 5.73
N TRP A 161 0.51 -19.79 6.78
CA TRP A 161 1.49 -20.88 6.79
C TRP A 161 1.22 -21.95 5.74
N PRO A 162 -0.01 -22.47 5.56
CA PRO A 162 -0.30 -23.44 4.50
C PRO A 162 -0.01 -22.89 3.09
N ALA A 163 -0.34 -21.63 2.83
CA ALA A 163 -0.05 -20.98 1.54
C ALA A 163 1.46 -20.86 1.29
N LEU A 164 2.21 -20.43 2.31
CA LEU A 164 3.68 -20.31 2.24
C LEU A 164 4.35 -21.67 2.04
N ALA A 165 3.98 -22.68 2.84
CA ALA A 165 4.55 -24.04 2.75
C ALA A 165 4.29 -24.68 1.37
N LYS A 166 3.09 -24.46 0.81
CA LYS A 166 2.76 -24.91 -0.54
C LYS A 166 3.67 -24.30 -1.59
N ARG A 167 4.03 -23.02 -1.47
CA ARG A 167 4.90 -22.31 -2.43
C ARG A 167 6.36 -22.54 -2.22
N ILE A 168 6.78 -22.66 -0.97
CA ILE A 168 8.19 -22.82 -0.57
C ILE A 168 8.24 -24.00 0.38
N PRO A 169 8.56 -25.22 -0.09
CA PRO A 169 8.54 -26.42 0.77
C PRO A 169 9.37 -26.30 2.04
N ALA A 170 10.49 -25.54 2.02
CA ALA A 170 11.28 -25.29 3.22
C ALA A 170 10.50 -24.53 4.32
N PHE A 171 9.40 -23.87 3.95
CA PHE A 171 8.57 -23.12 4.89
C PHE A 171 7.57 -23.98 5.67
N GLU A 172 7.55 -25.29 5.45
CA GLU A 172 6.91 -26.23 6.38
C GLU A 172 7.50 -26.14 7.79
N GLU A 173 8.78 -25.76 7.91
CA GLU A 173 9.49 -25.59 9.17
C GLU A 173 9.41 -24.18 9.76
N LEU A 174 8.55 -23.31 9.25
CA LEU A 174 8.38 -21.95 9.76
C LEU A 174 7.97 -21.95 11.23
N LYS A 175 8.55 -21.00 11.97
CA LYS A 175 8.14 -20.69 13.35
C LYS A 175 7.67 -19.25 13.41
N LEU A 176 6.49 -19.04 13.93
CA LEU A 176 5.97 -17.72 14.24
C LEU A 176 6.82 -17.09 15.35
N THR A 177 7.45 -15.95 15.09
CA THR A 177 8.29 -15.22 16.05
C THR A 177 7.64 -13.93 16.53
N GLY A 178 6.55 -13.52 15.91
CA GLY A 178 5.77 -12.35 16.31
C GLY A 178 4.90 -11.84 15.16
N GLY A 179 4.34 -10.67 15.35
CA GLY A 179 3.51 -10.02 14.35
C GLY A 179 2.97 -8.71 14.88
N TRP A 180 2.31 -7.98 14.02
CA TRP A 180 1.59 -6.76 14.36
C TRP A 180 0.41 -6.56 13.43
N ALA A 181 -0.54 -5.72 13.82
CA ALA A 181 -1.58 -5.24 12.95
C ALA A 181 -1.42 -3.74 12.69
N GLY A 182 -1.93 -3.29 11.57
CA GLY A 182 -1.98 -1.88 11.17
C GLY A 182 -3.25 -1.56 10.43
N TYR A 183 -3.60 -0.27 10.38
CA TYR A 183 -4.74 0.19 9.59
C TYR A 183 -4.29 0.69 8.22
N TYR A 184 -4.95 0.18 7.17
CA TYR A 184 -5.06 0.90 5.93
C TYR A 184 -6.20 1.91 6.02
N ASP A 185 -6.05 3.02 5.33
CA ASP A 185 -7.10 4.00 5.10
C ASP A 185 -7.91 3.59 3.86
N CYS A 186 -8.90 2.73 4.05
CA CYS A 186 -9.64 2.14 2.95
C CYS A 186 -10.76 3.06 2.48
N ASN A 187 -10.75 3.43 1.19
CA ASN A 187 -11.89 4.03 0.53
C ASN A 187 -12.89 2.94 0.13
N LYS A 188 -14.01 2.88 0.84
CA LYS A 188 -15.06 1.84 0.63
C LYS A 188 -15.74 1.88 -0.73
N LEU A 189 -15.61 2.98 -1.48
CA LEU A 189 -16.23 3.10 -2.79
C LEU A 189 -15.53 2.19 -3.82
N ASP A 190 -14.19 2.24 -3.87
CA ASP A 190 -13.44 1.58 -4.94
C ASP A 190 -11.97 1.29 -4.62
N ASN A 191 -11.56 1.38 -3.36
CA ASN A 191 -10.19 1.19 -2.89
C ASN A 191 -9.16 2.16 -3.51
N ASN A 192 -9.59 3.24 -4.16
CA ASN A 192 -8.69 4.24 -4.74
C ASN A 192 -8.62 5.51 -3.89
N ALA A 193 -7.49 6.17 -3.97
CA ALA A 193 -7.23 7.40 -3.25
C ALA A 193 -8.30 8.47 -3.49
N VAL A 194 -8.51 9.31 -2.50
CA VAL A 194 -9.37 10.49 -2.55
C VAL A 194 -8.50 11.70 -2.32
N VAL A 195 -8.27 12.49 -3.39
CA VAL A 195 -7.30 13.59 -3.38
C VAL A 195 -7.88 14.82 -4.07
N GLY A 196 -7.63 15.98 -3.50
CA GLY A 196 -8.01 17.27 -4.12
C GLY A 196 -8.74 18.20 -3.18
N LYS A 197 -9.34 19.24 -3.77
CA LYS A 197 -10.14 20.21 -3.02
C LYS A 197 -11.48 19.62 -2.59
N HIS A 198 -11.88 19.84 -1.36
CA HIS A 198 -13.18 19.40 -0.88
C HIS A 198 -14.26 20.40 -1.33
N PRO A 199 -15.33 19.97 -2.04
CA PRO A 199 -16.28 20.92 -2.67
C PRO A 199 -17.14 21.71 -1.67
N LYS A 200 -17.35 21.19 -0.46
CA LYS A 200 -18.14 21.86 0.58
C LYS A 200 -17.35 22.89 1.39
N TYR A 201 -16.02 22.86 1.33
CA TYR A 201 -15.16 23.74 2.12
C TYR A 201 -14.26 24.55 1.19
N GLU A 202 -14.29 25.87 1.34
CA GLU A 202 -13.58 26.77 0.43
C GLU A 202 -12.06 26.60 0.47
N ASN A 203 -11.52 26.27 1.65
CA ASN A 203 -10.08 26.22 1.90
C ASN A 203 -9.53 24.85 2.29
N VAL A 204 -10.34 23.78 2.16
CA VAL A 204 -9.93 22.42 2.54
C VAL A 204 -9.58 21.58 1.33
N TYR A 205 -8.40 20.98 1.38
CA TYR A 205 -7.92 19.94 0.50
C TYR A 205 -7.72 18.67 1.29
N MET A 206 -7.67 17.52 0.62
CA MET A 206 -7.44 16.26 1.30
C MET A 206 -6.61 15.28 0.47
N ALA A 207 -5.99 14.33 1.17
CA ALA A 207 -5.32 13.15 0.63
C ALA A 207 -5.51 11.98 1.59
N SER A 208 -6.36 11.03 1.23
CA SER A 208 -6.68 9.84 2.04
C SER A 208 -7.20 8.72 1.16
N GLY A 209 -7.48 7.56 1.75
CA GLY A 209 -8.11 6.44 1.06
C GLY A 209 -7.17 5.67 0.15
N PHE A 210 -5.89 5.65 0.47
CA PHE A 210 -4.86 5.02 -0.37
C PHE A 210 -4.87 3.49 -0.35
N THR A 211 -5.57 2.91 0.60
CA THR A 211 -5.79 1.45 0.71
C THR A 211 -4.47 0.66 0.61
N GLY A 212 -3.50 1.02 1.47
CA GLY A 212 -2.18 0.39 1.58
C GLY A 212 -1.11 0.91 0.60
N ARG A 213 -1.47 1.72 -0.41
CA ARG A 213 -0.54 2.23 -1.43
C ARG A 213 0.03 3.62 -1.15
N GLY A 214 -0.31 4.21 0.00
CA GLY A 214 0.01 5.60 0.31
C GLY A 214 1.49 5.92 0.35
N LEU A 215 2.34 5.02 0.89
CA LEU A 215 3.76 5.27 1.00
C LEU A 215 4.43 5.51 -0.37
N MET A 216 4.15 4.66 -1.34
CA MET A 216 4.73 4.76 -2.68
C MET A 216 4.16 5.93 -3.49
N GLN A 217 2.91 6.33 -3.22
CA GLN A 217 2.23 7.42 -3.92
C GLN A 217 2.50 8.79 -3.31
N ALA A 218 2.88 8.86 -2.03
CA ALA A 218 2.99 10.11 -1.28
C ALA A 218 3.83 11.21 -1.94
N PRO A 219 5.00 10.95 -2.56
CA PRO A 219 5.77 11.99 -3.22
C PRO A 219 5.04 12.63 -4.41
N GLY A 220 4.40 11.81 -5.26
CA GLY A 220 3.62 12.27 -6.41
C GLY A 220 2.37 13.05 -5.98
N ILE A 221 1.65 12.54 -4.99
CA ILE A 221 0.46 13.18 -4.43
C ILE A 221 0.80 14.52 -3.77
N GLY A 222 1.88 14.56 -2.97
CA GLY A 222 2.33 15.80 -2.34
C GLY A 222 2.66 16.88 -3.36
N ARG A 223 3.32 16.50 -4.47
CA ARG A 223 3.60 17.41 -5.59
C ARG A 223 2.32 17.88 -6.27
N ALA A 224 1.44 16.99 -6.65
CA ALA A 224 0.19 17.31 -7.32
C ALA A 224 -0.72 18.24 -6.48
N LEU A 225 -0.85 17.98 -5.17
CA LEU A 225 -1.57 18.87 -4.26
C LEU A 225 -0.91 20.23 -4.14
N THR A 226 0.41 20.30 -4.07
CA THR A 226 1.13 21.59 -4.03
C THR A 226 0.85 22.40 -5.29
N GLU A 227 0.91 21.78 -6.47
CA GLU A 227 0.58 22.42 -7.74
C GLU A 227 -0.86 22.91 -7.75
N LEU A 228 -1.82 22.07 -7.38
CA LEU A 228 -3.24 22.45 -7.31
C LEU A 228 -3.49 23.63 -6.35
N ILE A 229 -2.85 23.65 -5.18
CA ILE A 229 -3.01 24.72 -4.18
C ILE A 229 -2.39 26.02 -4.66
N THR A 230 -1.21 25.97 -5.29
CA THR A 230 -0.43 27.17 -5.62
C THR A 230 -0.79 27.77 -6.98
N THR A 231 -1.18 26.96 -7.94
CA THR A 231 -1.46 27.37 -9.32
C THR A 231 -2.92 27.17 -9.75
N GLY A 232 -3.72 26.46 -8.96
CA GLY A 232 -5.13 26.17 -9.25
C GLY A 232 -5.34 24.96 -10.18
N SER A 233 -4.27 24.29 -10.63
CA SER A 233 -4.36 23.12 -11.52
C SER A 233 -3.16 22.21 -11.40
N TYR A 234 -3.31 20.94 -11.80
CA TYR A 234 -2.20 20.00 -11.91
C TYR A 234 -1.29 20.39 -13.08
N GLN A 235 0.01 20.36 -12.87
CA GLN A 235 1.01 20.78 -13.87
C GLN A 235 1.84 19.61 -14.39
N THR A 236 2.19 18.65 -13.51
CA THR A 236 3.12 17.56 -13.82
C THR A 236 2.42 16.22 -13.91
N ILE A 237 1.53 15.94 -12.97
CA ILE A 237 0.80 14.68 -12.87
C ILE A 237 -0.68 15.05 -12.67
N ASP A 238 -1.51 14.73 -13.64
CA ASP A 238 -2.97 14.89 -13.51
C ASP A 238 -3.54 13.74 -12.69
N ILE A 239 -4.07 14.08 -11.51
CA ILE A 239 -4.72 13.15 -10.60
C ILE A 239 -6.21 13.48 -10.41
N SER A 240 -6.82 14.20 -11.35
CA SER A 240 -8.24 14.58 -11.32
C SER A 240 -9.18 13.37 -11.20
N ASP A 241 -8.75 12.23 -11.70
CA ASP A 241 -9.47 10.96 -11.58
C ASP A 241 -9.66 10.49 -10.13
N PHE A 242 -8.87 10.99 -9.19
CA PHE A 242 -8.97 10.69 -7.75
C PHE A 242 -9.69 11.80 -6.97
N SER A 243 -10.42 12.68 -7.65
CA SER A 243 -11.07 13.84 -7.05
C SER A 243 -12.08 13.50 -5.95
N VAL A 244 -12.28 14.43 -5.04
CA VAL A 244 -13.28 14.32 -3.96
C VAL A 244 -14.69 14.27 -4.53
N GLU A 245 -14.97 15.07 -5.56
CA GLU A 245 -16.27 15.12 -6.25
C GLU A 245 -16.68 13.75 -6.79
N ARG A 246 -15.72 12.97 -7.30
CA ARG A 246 -15.95 11.60 -7.76
C ARG A 246 -16.57 10.74 -6.67
N VAL A 247 -15.98 10.80 -5.47
CA VAL A 247 -16.42 9.99 -4.33
C VAL A 247 -17.78 10.44 -3.83
N LEU A 248 -17.98 11.75 -3.68
CA LEU A 248 -19.27 12.31 -3.28
C LEU A 248 -20.38 12.07 -4.33
N GLY A 249 -20.01 11.99 -5.59
CA GLY A 249 -20.90 11.64 -6.71
C GLY A 249 -21.10 10.13 -6.90
N ASN A 250 -20.53 9.29 -6.02
CA ASN A 250 -20.59 7.81 -6.09
C ASN A 250 -20.09 7.25 -7.44
N SER A 251 -19.08 7.88 -8.04
CA SER A 251 -18.46 7.47 -9.30
C SER A 251 -17.21 6.64 -9.02
N ALA A 252 -17.40 5.31 -8.91
CA ALA A 252 -16.31 4.38 -8.63
C ALA A 252 -15.35 4.23 -9.82
N ARG A 253 -14.07 4.08 -9.52
CA ARG A 253 -13.00 3.72 -10.45
C ARG A 253 -12.47 2.33 -10.08
N HIS A 254 -12.89 1.31 -10.80
CA HIS A 254 -12.44 -0.05 -10.54
C HIS A 254 -11.12 -0.32 -11.24
N GLU A 255 -10.11 -0.65 -10.46
CA GLU A 255 -8.86 -1.21 -10.96
C GLU A 255 -8.96 -2.73 -10.99
N PRO A 256 -8.68 -3.39 -12.15
CA PRO A 256 -8.81 -4.84 -12.26
C PRO A 256 -7.69 -5.62 -11.54
N TYR A 257 -6.66 -4.93 -11.03
CA TYR A 257 -5.45 -5.56 -10.47
C TYR A 257 -5.06 -5.00 -9.09
N VAL A 258 -6.04 -4.77 -8.22
CA VAL A 258 -5.75 -4.42 -6.82
C VAL A 258 -5.41 -5.70 -6.06
N LEU A 259 -4.20 -5.75 -5.48
CA LEU A 259 -3.76 -6.79 -4.55
C LEU A 259 -4.32 -6.55 -3.16
#